data_d5aa192134fd7175e2061c7910a24609
#
_entry.id   d5aa192134fd7175e2061c7910a24609
#
_cell.length_a   1.000
_cell.length_b   1.000
_cell.length_c   1.000
_cell.angle_alpha   90.00
_cell.angle_beta   90.00
_cell.angle_gamma   90.00
#
_symmetry.space_group_name_H-M   'P 1'
#
loop_
_entity.id
_entity.type
_entity.pdbx_description
1 polymer ?
#
loop_
_entity_poly.entity_id
_entity_poly.type
_entity_poly.pdbx_seq_one_letter_code
_entity_poly.pdbx_strand_id
1 'polypeptide(L)'
;MLKHICLLSVVIFFAACRDKGKGDLLDEMASREINEPYEPIFLQDTAVASLEKVTIKDKYYRTAIEREVVNFYKKYNYQTRWLYQNKPSPLFASYIKTLTELTDYGFFPQNYRQHELDSLVGHLYQHKDSLFLKQLETTDREITASFLLLTRHLTQGRIPKVGDDVRVWKRNKPIFDNVELLLKLKDTDNLSTVIEALQPQQAFYKAMAQKYKELLKDTTSYTPFAITDLKSFAVGYSDSTVVALRNQLGLRGYKPVAQGAPAEVDSLLIEAVKQFQRQVGLTADGAPGALTMSYLQMTPKQQSDLLLLNMERLRWQNKDLGEDYILVNIPEYRLNLYHKDSLKFTTKIVVGKPDTPTPIFSDSLKYVEFRPTWSVPISIVRREMIPRIVDSGDSLKYAKRGYKLYENNKEIDPATINWRDEKTLRRNLAFVEDPSENNSLGLVKFVLHNDMSIYLHDTPSKKLFDNTQRTYSHGCVRVQYPDSLAYQLLKHTAEWNYQKVNDAMQTGRDQYRVHPK
;
A
#
# COMPACT_ATOMS: atom_id res chain seq x y z
N MET A 1 17.33 8.64 -3.38
CA MET A 1 16.16 8.16 -4.15
C MET A 1 15.84 6.67 -3.96
N LEU A 2 16.78 5.82 -3.55
CA LEU A 2 16.52 4.39 -3.33
C LEU A 2 15.75 4.03 -2.05
N LYS A 3 15.55 4.95 -1.11
CA LYS A 3 14.80 4.72 0.16
C LYS A 3 13.37 4.19 0.01
N HIS A 4 12.85 4.15 -1.21
CA HIS A 4 11.48 3.74 -1.50
C HIS A 4 11.36 2.37 -2.18
N ILE A 5 12.49 1.65 -2.34
CA ILE A 5 12.51 0.35 -3.04
C ILE A 5 12.26 -0.84 -2.10
N CYS A 6 12.41 -0.66 -0.78
CA CYS A 6 12.06 -1.69 0.20
C CYS A 6 10.55 -1.95 0.17
N LEU A 7 10.18 -3.23 0.08
CA LEU A 7 8.82 -3.78 0.15
C LEU A 7 7.84 -2.83 0.88
N LEU A 8 7.06 -2.07 0.11
CA LEU A 8 6.07 -1.15 0.67
C LEU A 8 4.85 -1.96 1.14
N SER A 9 4.90 -2.43 2.37
CA SER A 9 3.68 -2.79 3.09
C SER A 9 3.19 -1.52 3.76
N VAL A 10 2.32 -0.78 3.06
CA VAL A 10 1.82 0.52 3.49
C VAL A 10 0.53 0.32 4.27
N VAL A 11 0.52 0.74 5.52
CA VAL A 11 -0.70 0.98 6.28
C VAL A 11 -0.94 2.48 6.27
N ILE A 12 -2.05 2.91 5.73
CA ILE A 12 -2.40 4.32 5.58
C ILE A 12 -3.55 4.62 6.54
N PHE A 13 -3.34 5.61 7.41
CA PHE A 13 -4.35 6.10 8.33
C PHE A 13 -4.73 7.53 7.94
N PHE A 14 -6.02 7.80 7.93
CA PHE A 14 -6.53 9.14 7.68
C PHE A 14 -6.82 9.85 8.99
N ALA A 15 -6.33 11.08 9.14
CA ALA A 15 -6.95 12.06 10.02
C ALA A 15 -8.23 12.55 9.33
N ALA A 16 -9.34 12.56 10.04
CA ALA A 16 -10.67 12.83 9.52
C ALA A 16 -10.71 13.93 8.46
N CYS A 17 -10.98 13.57 7.21
CA CYS A 17 -11.28 14.53 6.15
C CYS A 17 -12.57 14.16 5.44
N ARG A 18 -13.38 15.19 5.21
CA ARG A 18 -14.65 15.16 4.49
C ARG A 18 -14.49 14.50 3.12
N ASP A 19 -15.46 13.68 2.78
CA ASP A 19 -15.73 13.13 1.44
C ASP A 19 -15.82 14.27 0.39
N LYS A 20 -14.66 14.70 -0.13
CA LYS A 20 -14.55 15.52 -1.33
C LYS A 20 -13.65 14.77 -2.29
N GLY A 21 -14.20 14.03 -3.21
CA GLY A 21 -13.35 13.36 -4.20
C GLY A 21 -14.02 12.37 -5.14
N LYS A 22 -15.33 12.15 -5.05
CA LYS A 22 -16.03 11.25 -5.99
C LYS A 22 -16.64 11.94 -7.22
N GLY A 23 -16.73 13.29 -7.20
CA GLY A 23 -17.38 14.06 -8.25
C GLY A 23 -16.45 14.67 -9.28
N ASP A 24 -15.28 15.15 -8.85
CA ASP A 24 -14.56 16.18 -9.59
C ASP A 24 -14.17 15.81 -11.03
N LEU A 25 -13.61 14.61 -11.29
CA LEU A 25 -13.21 14.23 -12.66
C LEU A 25 -14.42 14.01 -13.57
N LEU A 26 -15.43 13.30 -13.08
CA LEU A 26 -16.63 12.98 -13.88
C LEU A 26 -17.51 14.21 -14.05
N ASP A 27 -17.56 15.11 -13.05
CA ASP A 27 -18.32 16.37 -13.12
C ASP A 27 -17.63 17.39 -14.01
N GLU A 28 -16.29 17.49 -13.98
CA GLU A 28 -15.50 18.33 -14.89
C GLU A 28 -15.69 17.88 -16.35
N MET A 29 -15.71 16.56 -16.60
CA MET A 29 -15.95 16.01 -17.94
C MET A 29 -17.38 16.26 -18.42
N ALA A 30 -18.38 16.30 -17.56
CA ALA A 30 -19.78 16.52 -17.92
C ALA A 30 -20.07 17.97 -18.34
N SER A 31 -19.27 18.95 -17.94
CA SER A 31 -19.49 20.38 -18.21
C SER A 31 -19.07 20.85 -19.62
N ARG A 32 -18.37 20.00 -20.40
CA ARG A 32 -17.89 20.38 -21.73
C ARG A 32 -19.00 20.21 -22.79
N GLU A 33 -19.25 21.24 -23.61
CA GLU A 33 -20.21 21.19 -24.72
C GLU A 33 -19.75 20.25 -25.85
N ILE A 34 -20.70 19.47 -26.40
CA ILE A 34 -20.44 18.46 -27.43
C ILE A 34 -20.82 19.02 -28.81
N ASN A 35 -19.83 19.15 -29.71
CA ASN A 35 -20.05 19.16 -31.15
C ASN A 35 -19.53 17.82 -31.70
N GLU A 36 -20.37 16.79 -31.78
CA GLU A 36 -19.98 15.52 -32.36
C GLU A 36 -20.09 15.53 -33.88
N PRO A 37 -18.97 15.46 -34.63
CA PRO A 37 -19.02 15.49 -36.10
C PRO A 37 -19.36 14.14 -36.74
N TYR A 38 -19.76 13.12 -35.97
CA TYR A 38 -19.94 11.74 -36.44
C TYR A 38 -21.27 11.14 -36.00
N GLU A 39 -21.94 10.43 -36.92
CA GLU A 39 -23.17 9.68 -36.61
C GLU A 39 -22.79 8.25 -36.17
N PRO A 40 -23.12 7.83 -34.95
CA PRO A 40 -22.92 6.46 -34.48
C PRO A 40 -23.85 5.49 -35.20
N ILE A 41 -23.46 4.21 -35.24
CA ILE A 41 -24.31 3.13 -35.77
C ILE A 41 -25.02 2.47 -34.61
N PHE A 42 -26.30 2.14 -34.79
CA PHE A 42 -27.03 1.30 -33.85
C PHE A 42 -26.65 -0.16 -34.04
N LEU A 43 -26.39 -0.88 -32.92
CA LEU A 43 -26.12 -2.30 -32.95
C LEU A 43 -27.34 -3.06 -33.47
N GLN A 44 -27.14 -3.96 -34.44
CA GLN A 44 -28.21 -4.81 -35.01
C GLN A 44 -28.63 -5.92 -34.04
N ASP A 45 -27.66 -6.49 -33.32
CA ASP A 45 -27.89 -7.52 -32.31
C ASP A 45 -27.73 -6.96 -30.91
N THR A 46 -28.86 -6.75 -30.25
CA THR A 46 -28.94 -6.24 -28.86
C THR A 46 -29.13 -7.35 -27.83
N ALA A 47 -29.10 -8.61 -28.25
CA ALA A 47 -29.22 -9.73 -27.32
C ALA A 47 -28.04 -9.79 -26.34
N VAL A 48 -28.33 -10.03 -25.07
CA VAL A 48 -27.29 -10.10 -23.99
C VAL A 48 -26.19 -11.09 -24.36
N ALA A 49 -26.57 -12.28 -24.86
CA ALA A 49 -25.60 -13.32 -25.26
C ALA A 49 -24.66 -12.88 -26.39
N SER A 50 -25.07 -11.94 -27.25
CA SER A 50 -24.22 -11.34 -28.28
C SER A 50 -23.31 -10.28 -27.70
N LEU A 51 -23.83 -9.40 -26.82
CA LEU A 51 -23.06 -8.34 -26.19
C LEU A 51 -21.98 -8.89 -25.25
N GLU A 52 -22.18 -10.05 -24.64
CA GLU A 52 -21.20 -10.74 -23.79
C GLU A 52 -20.08 -11.42 -24.58
N LYS A 53 -20.23 -11.62 -25.91
CA LYS A 53 -19.18 -12.22 -26.75
C LYS A 53 -18.04 -11.25 -27.01
N VAL A 54 -17.14 -11.17 -26.06
CA VAL A 54 -15.90 -10.35 -26.14
C VAL A 54 -14.69 -11.16 -25.71
N THR A 55 -13.54 -10.82 -26.28
CA THR A 55 -12.29 -11.54 -26.00
C THR A 55 -11.56 -10.91 -24.82
N ILE A 56 -11.64 -11.54 -23.65
CA ILE A 56 -10.94 -11.13 -22.44
C ILE A 56 -9.83 -12.12 -22.14
N LYS A 57 -8.56 -11.67 -22.26
CA LYS A 57 -7.38 -12.49 -21.92
C LYS A 57 -7.24 -12.71 -20.41
N ASP A 58 -7.70 -11.77 -19.59
CA ASP A 58 -7.69 -11.89 -18.14
C ASP A 58 -8.86 -12.73 -17.63
N LYS A 59 -8.59 -13.99 -17.27
CA LYS A 59 -9.62 -14.94 -16.80
C LYS A 59 -10.32 -14.51 -15.50
N TYR A 60 -9.66 -13.69 -14.67
CA TYR A 60 -10.22 -13.28 -13.37
C TYR A 60 -11.27 -12.17 -13.50
N TYR A 61 -11.13 -11.32 -14.51
CA TYR A 61 -12.04 -10.21 -14.74
C TYR A 61 -13.06 -10.47 -15.86
N ARG A 62 -12.95 -11.59 -16.57
CA ARG A 62 -13.80 -11.90 -17.74
C ARG A 62 -15.29 -11.65 -17.50
N THR A 63 -15.91 -12.36 -16.56
CA THR A 63 -17.34 -12.24 -16.27
C THR A 63 -17.75 -10.83 -15.82
N ALA A 64 -16.87 -10.11 -15.12
CA ALA A 64 -17.16 -8.74 -14.72
C ALA A 64 -17.17 -7.80 -15.92
N ILE A 65 -16.19 -7.94 -16.81
CA ILE A 65 -16.09 -7.11 -18.03
C ILE A 65 -17.23 -7.42 -18.99
N GLU A 66 -17.57 -8.69 -19.21
CA GLU A 66 -18.72 -9.09 -20.04
C GLU A 66 -20.01 -8.39 -19.56
N ARG A 67 -20.28 -8.37 -18.26
CA ARG A 67 -21.43 -7.66 -17.68
C ARG A 67 -21.33 -6.13 -17.85
N GLU A 68 -20.14 -5.56 -17.71
CA GLU A 68 -19.93 -4.12 -17.90
C GLU A 68 -20.13 -3.70 -19.35
N VAL A 69 -19.70 -4.51 -20.32
CA VAL A 69 -19.95 -4.28 -21.76
C VAL A 69 -21.46 -4.25 -22.04
N VAL A 70 -22.21 -5.25 -21.56
CA VAL A 70 -23.67 -5.28 -21.69
C VAL A 70 -24.31 -4.05 -21.06
N ASN A 71 -23.88 -3.67 -19.84
CA ASN A 71 -24.41 -2.51 -19.13
C ASN A 71 -24.12 -1.21 -19.88
N PHE A 72 -22.91 -1.06 -20.42
CA PHE A 72 -22.52 0.09 -21.21
C PHE A 72 -23.42 0.26 -22.43
N TYR A 73 -23.55 -0.75 -23.31
CA TYR A 73 -24.35 -0.60 -24.52
C TYR A 73 -25.83 -0.40 -24.25
N LYS A 74 -26.39 -1.01 -23.19
CA LYS A 74 -27.76 -0.72 -22.75
C LYS A 74 -27.94 0.74 -22.37
N LYS A 75 -27.02 1.30 -21.59
CA LYS A 75 -27.05 2.72 -21.19
C LYS A 75 -26.73 3.68 -22.34
N TYR A 76 -25.93 3.25 -23.30
CA TYR A 76 -25.53 4.03 -24.48
C TYR A 76 -26.51 3.84 -25.68
N ASN A 77 -27.72 3.43 -25.41
CA ASN A 77 -28.80 3.23 -26.40
C ASN A 77 -28.37 2.35 -27.58
N TYR A 78 -27.53 1.34 -27.33
CA TYR A 78 -27.01 0.39 -28.33
C TYR A 78 -26.26 1.07 -29.50
N GLN A 79 -25.67 2.22 -29.29
CA GLN A 79 -24.85 2.90 -30.28
C GLN A 79 -23.39 2.45 -30.21
N THR A 80 -22.68 2.48 -31.36
CA THR A 80 -21.23 2.29 -31.37
C THR A 80 -20.54 3.49 -30.73
N ARG A 81 -19.44 3.24 -30.01
CA ARG A 81 -18.74 4.27 -29.26
C ARG A 81 -17.38 4.65 -29.87
N TRP A 82 -16.71 3.70 -30.48
CA TRP A 82 -15.34 3.83 -30.96
C TRP A 82 -15.24 3.93 -32.48
N LEU A 83 -16.21 3.33 -33.16
CA LEU A 83 -16.20 3.16 -34.60
C LEU A 83 -17.48 3.72 -35.23
N TYR A 84 -17.34 4.58 -36.22
CA TYR A 84 -18.43 5.12 -37.01
C TYR A 84 -18.42 4.54 -38.42
N GLN A 85 -19.48 4.68 -39.19
CA GLN A 85 -19.60 4.06 -40.50
C GLN A 85 -18.51 4.46 -41.49
N ASN A 86 -18.02 5.69 -41.42
CA ASN A 86 -17.05 6.25 -42.37
C ASN A 86 -15.60 6.17 -41.86
N LYS A 87 -15.35 6.24 -40.56
CA LYS A 87 -14.01 6.24 -39.96
C LYS A 87 -14.04 5.91 -38.46
N PRO A 88 -12.90 5.55 -37.85
CA PRO A 88 -12.79 5.44 -36.40
C PRO A 88 -13.00 6.80 -35.73
N SER A 89 -13.49 6.78 -34.48
CA SER A 89 -13.60 7.99 -33.67
C SER A 89 -12.21 8.52 -33.27
N PRO A 90 -12.07 9.83 -32.99
CA PRO A 90 -10.85 10.36 -32.39
C PRO A 90 -10.52 9.73 -31.05
N LEU A 91 -11.53 9.29 -30.29
CA LEU A 91 -11.36 8.61 -29.01
C LEU A 91 -10.63 7.26 -29.17
N PHE A 92 -10.91 6.51 -30.25
CA PHE A 92 -10.17 5.28 -30.56
C PHE A 92 -8.69 5.55 -30.79
N ALA A 93 -8.35 6.54 -31.61
CA ALA A 93 -6.96 6.91 -31.85
C ALA A 93 -6.25 7.34 -30.56
N SER A 94 -6.94 8.13 -29.71
CA SER A 94 -6.47 8.53 -28.39
C SER A 94 -6.23 7.31 -27.50
N TYR A 95 -7.12 6.31 -27.53
CA TYR A 95 -6.99 5.07 -26.74
C TYR A 95 -5.76 4.25 -27.16
N ILE A 96 -5.59 3.98 -28.45
CA ILE A 96 -4.45 3.21 -28.96
C ILE A 96 -3.11 3.89 -28.60
N LYS A 97 -3.03 5.21 -28.76
CA LYS A 97 -1.86 6.00 -28.34
C LYS A 97 -1.59 5.87 -26.84
N THR A 98 -2.62 6.04 -26.03
CA THR A 98 -2.51 5.97 -24.57
C THR A 98 -2.02 4.61 -24.08
N LEU A 99 -2.44 3.50 -24.70
CA LEU A 99 -1.95 2.16 -24.36
C LEU A 99 -0.42 2.05 -24.51
N THR A 100 0.18 2.72 -25.48
CA THR A 100 1.63 2.74 -25.68
C THR A 100 2.34 3.50 -24.54
N GLU A 101 1.76 4.60 -24.08
CA GLU A 101 2.32 5.46 -23.02
C GLU A 101 2.26 4.79 -21.64
N LEU A 102 1.32 3.86 -21.45
CA LEU A 102 1.13 3.18 -20.16
C LEU A 102 2.21 2.17 -19.79
N THR A 103 3.13 1.84 -20.68
CA THR A 103 4.30 0.99 -20.36
C THR A 103 5.13 1.55 -19.21
N ASP A 104 5.23 2.88 -19.13
CA ASP A 104 5.93 3.59 -18.07
C ASP A 104 5.34 3.36 -16.66
N TYR A 105 4.10 2.89 -16.60
CA TYR A 105 3.39 2.52 -15.36
C TYR A 105 3.23 1.01 -15.18
N GLY A 106 3.88 0.20 -16.02
CA GLY A 106 3.82 -1.25 -15.98
C GLY A 106 2.55 -1.88 -16.57
N PHE A 107 1.82 -1.14 -17.40
CA PHE A 107 0.73 -1.68 -18.20
C PHE A 107 1.22 -1.93 -19.62
N PHE A 108 1.21 -3.19 -20.02
CA PHE A 108 1.76 -3.60 -21.31
C PHE A 108 0.66 -3.64 -22.37
N PRO A 109 0.85 -2.95 -23.54
CA PRO A 109 -0.16 -2.82 -24.59
C PRO A 109 -0.77 -4.14 -25.06
N GLN A 110 0.05 -5.21 -25.11
CA GLN A 110 -0.40 -6.56 -25.51
C GLN A 110 -1.43 -7.18 -24.56
N ASN A 111 -1.50 -6.76 -23.29
CA ASN A 111 -2.50 -7.23 -22.34
C ASN A 111 -3.89 -6.66 -22.65
N TYR A 112 -3.93 -5.55 -23.39
CA TYR A 112 -5.13 -4.85 -23.80
C TYR A 112 -5.34 -4.94 -25.31
N ARG A 113 -4.67 -5.89 -25.98
CA ARG A 113 -4.80 -6.20 -27.40
C ARG A 113 -4.52 -5.01 -28.34
N GLN A 114 -3.68 -4.05 -27.94
CA GLN A 114 -3.44 -2.79 -28.64
C GLN A 114 -3.15 -3.02 -30.14
N HIS A 115 -2.13 -3.79 -30.48
CA HIS A 115 -1.76 -4.06 -31.87
C HIS A 115 -2.84 -4.81 -32.65
N GLU A 116 -3.52 -5.78 -31.99
CA GLU A 116 -4.60 -6.56 -32.60
C GLU A 116 -5.82 -5.68 -32.94
N LEU A 117 -6.25 -4.83 -32.00
CA LEU A 117 -7.36 -3.90 -32.21
C LEU A 117 -7.06 -2.86 -33.28
N ASP A 118 -5.84 -2.31 -33.29
CA ASP A 118 -5.40 -1.34 -34.28
C ASP A 118 -5.40 -1.96 -35.70
N SER A 119 -4.83 -3.16 -35.84
CA SER A 119 -4.85 -3.92 -37.09
C SER A 119 -6.27 -4.26 -37.57
N LEU A 120 -7.14 -4.72 -36.66
CA LEU A 120 -8.54 -5.05 -36.98
C LEU A 120 -9.29 -3.83 -37.51
N VAL A 121 -9.14 -2.68 -36.86
CA VAL A 121 -9.77 -1.43 -37.26
C VAL A 121 -9.21 -0.96 -38.61
N GLY A 122 -7.89 -1.01 -38.80
CA GLY A 122 -7.25 -0.67 -40.06
C GLY A 122 -7.79 -1.50 -41.24
N HIS A 123 -7.82 -2.84 -41.07
CA HIS A 123 -8.34 -3.76 -42.08
C HIS A 123 -9.83 -3.53 -42.37
N LEU A 124 -10.65 -3.30 -41.34
CA LEU A 124 -12.08 -3.06 -41.44
C LEU A 124 -12.43 -1.89 -42.36
N TYR A 125 -11.73 -0.78 -42.22
CA TYR A 125 -12.00 0.41 -43.05
C TYR A 125 -11.35 0.37 -44.43
N GLN A 126 -10.35 -0.49 -44.64
CA GLN A 126 -9.76 -0.72 -45.96
C GLN A 126 -10.59 -1.65 -46.84
N HIS A 127 -11.32 -2.61 -46.23
CA HIS A 127 -12.06 -3.66 -46.94
C HIS A 127 -13.52 -3.69 -46.50
N LYS A 128 -14.29 -2.69 -46.96
CA LYS A 128 -15.73 -2.59 -46.69
C LYS A 128 -16.53 -3.58 -47.55
N ASP A 129 -16.79 -4.77 -47.04
CA ASP A 129 -17.59 -5.80 -47.67
C ASP A 129 -19.03 -5.85 -47.11
N SER A 130 -19.81 -6.88 -47.53
CA SER A 130 -21.19 -7.08 -47.05
C SER A 130 -21.30 -7.36 -45.55
N LEU A 131 -20.20 -7.73 -44.88
CA LEU A 131 -20.13 -7.99 -43.45
C LEU A 131 -19.59 -6.79 -42.64
N PHE A 132 -19.26 -5.69 -43.29
CA PHE A 132 -18.62 -4.52 -42.68
C PHE A 132 -19.35 -4.05 -41.42
N LEU A 133 -20.65 -3.84 -41.44
CA LEU A 133 -21.40 -3.37 -40.27
C LEU A 133 -21.34 -4.34 -39.10
N LYS A 134 -21.48 -5.64 -39.38
CA LYS A 134 -21.41 -6.68 -38.35
C LYS A 134 -20.01 -6.80 -37.73
N GLN A 135 -18.99 -6.67 -38.54
CA GLN A 135 -17.58 -6.66 -38.07
C GLN A 135 -17.29 -5.40 -37.28
N LEU A 136 -17.82 -4.24 -37.68
CA LEU A 136 -17.68 -2.96 -36.99
C LEU A 136 -18.31 -3.05 -35.58
N GLU A 137 -19.53 -3.55 -35.44
CA GLU A 137 -20.20 -3.77 -34.16
C GLU A 137 -19.38 -4.69 -33.24
N THR A 138 -18.85 -5.79 -33.77
CA THR A 138 -18.06 -6.75 -33.00
C THR A 138 -16.78 -6.09 -32.53
N THR A 139 -16.08 -5.37 -33.40
CA THR A 139 -14.82 -4.69 -33.07
C THR A 139 -15.03 -3.56 -32.06
N ASP A 140 -16.12 -2.80 -32.17
CA ASP A 140 -16.49 -1.77 -31.21
C ASP A 140 -16.66 -2.33 -29.79
N ARG A 141 -17.33 -3.49 -29.67
CA ARG A 141 -17.46 -4.20 -28.38
C ARG A 141 -16.14 -4.70 -27.84
N GLU A 142 -15.25 -5.18 -28.69
CA GLU A 142 -13.91 -5.64 -28.30
C GLU A 142 -13.05 -4.47 -27.78
N ILE A 143 -13.15 -3.29 -28.38
CA ILE A 143 -12.49 -2.08 -27.89
C ILE A 143 -13.06 -1.66 -26.54
N THR A 144 -14.40 -1.67 -26.40
CA THR A 144 -15.07 -1.38 -25.12
C THR A 144 -14.59 -2.32 -24.01
N ALA A 145 -14.52 -3.62 -24.29
CA ALA A 145 -14.03 -4.61 -23.33
C ALA A 145 -12.58 -4.37 -22.92
N SER A 146 -11.73 -4.04 -23.88
CA SER A 146 -10.32 -3.70 -23.63
C SER A 146 -10.19 -2.45 -22.74
N PHE A 147 -10.96 -1.40 -23.01
CA PHE A 147 -10.97 -0.17 -22.22
C PHE A 147 -11.47 -0.40 -20.80
N LEU A 148 -12.57 -1.12 -20.62
CA LEU A 148 -13.12 -1.45 -19.30
C LEU A 148 -12.17 -2.32 -18.49
N LEU A 149 -11.44 -3.25 -19.12
CA LEU A 149 -10.41 -4.03 -18.47
C LEU A 149 -9.25 -3.14 -18.01
N LEU A 150 -8.78 -2.23 -18.86
CA LEU A 150 -7.72 -1.29 -18.50
C LEU A 150 -8.10 -0.41 -17.32
N THR A 151 -9.27 0.25 -17.38
CA THR A 151 -9.74 1.15 -16.32
C THR A 151 -9.97 0.42 -15.01
N ARG A 152 -10.43 -0.82 -15.04
CA ARG A 152 -10.52 -1.69 -13.88
C ARG A 152 -9.15 -2.01 -13.29
N HIS A 153 -8.15 -2.33 -14.11
CA HIS A 153 -6.78 -2.56 -13.66
C HIS A 153 -6.15 -1.32 -13.04
N LEU A 154 -6.40 -0.14 -13.60
CA LEU A 154 -5.94 1.13 -13.06
C LEU A 154 -6.59 1.46 -11.70
N THR A 155 -7.87 1.16 -11.54
CA THR A 155 -8.66 1.55 -10.36
C THR A 155 -8.63 0.51 -9.25
N GLN A 156 -8.43 -0.78 -9.56
CA GLN A 156 -8.51 -1.89 -8.60
C GLN A 156 -7.25 -2.76 -8.54
N GLY A 157 -6.29 -2.51 -9.44
CA GLY A 157 -5.12 -3.35 -9.65
C GLY A 157 -5.39 -4.54 -10.58
N ARG A 158 -4.31 -5.12 -11.09
CA ARG A 158 -4.32 -6.26 -12.02
C ARG A 158 -4.44 -7.60 -11.30
N ILE A 159 -3.89 -7.68 -10.08
CA ILE A 159 -3.90 -8.92 -9.31
C ILE A 159 -5.22 -8.98 -8.54
N PRO A 160 -6.09 -9.94 -8.82
CA PRO A 160 -7.33 -10.11 -8.08
C PRO A 160 -7.03 -10.45 -6.63
N LYS A 161 -8.04 -10.27 -5.75
CA LYS A 161 -7.92 -10.70 -4.36
C LYS A 161 -7.67 -12.21 -4.34
N VAL A 162 -6.46 -12.63 -4.00
CA VAL A 162 -6.09 -14.03 -3.85
C VAL A 162 -6.26 -14.43 -2.38
N GLY A 163 -7.23 -15.30 -2.13
CA GLY A 163 -7.51 -15.85 -0.80
C GLY A 163 -8.17 -14.87 0.16
N ASP A 164 -8.71 -15.43 1.25
CA ASP A 164 -9.40 -14.67 2.30
C ASP A 164 -8.51 -14.34 3.49
N ASP A 165 -7.18 -14.29 3.32
CA ASP A 165 -6.31 -13.92 4.43
C ASP A 165 -6.37 -12.42 4.72
N VAL A 166 -7.57 -11.99 5.16
CA VAL A 166 -7.88 -10.64 5.65
C VAL A 166 -6.95 -10.24 6.80
N ARG A 167 -6.34 -11.22 7.48
CA ARG A 167 -5.38 -11.00 8.57
C ARG A 167 -4.10 -10.33 8.10
N VAL A 168 -3.73 -10.49 6.82
CA VAL A 168 -2.50 -9.90 6.27
C VAL A 168 -2.79 -8.66 5.45
N TRP A 169 -3.89 -8.65 4.66
CA TRP A 169 -4.22 -7.52 3.79
C TRP A 169 -5.73 -7.32 3.63
N LYS A 170 -6.25 -6.26 4.23
CA LYS A 170 -7.63 -5.81 3.99
C LYS A 170 -7.62 -4.77 2.87
N ARG A 171 -7.99 -5.19 1.65
CA ARG A 171 -8.10 -4.27 0.52
C ARG A 171 -9.40 -3.47 0.65
N ASN A 172 -9.27 -2.17 0.83
CA ASN A 172 -10.37 -1.23 0.64
C ASN A 172 -10.43 -0.93 -0.85
N LYS A 173 -11.25 -1.67 -1.59
CA LYS A 173 -11.46 -1.39 -3.01
C LYS A 173 -12.34 -0.14 -3.13
N PRO A 174 -11.85 0.97 -3.70
CA PRO A 174 -12.75 2.05 -4.08
C PRO A 174 -13.72 1.51 -5.13
N ILE A 175 -15.01 1.75 -4.91
CA ILE A 175 -16.03 1.46 -5.92
C ILE A 175 -15.89 2.54 -6.98
N PHE A 176 -15.35 2.17 -8.14
CA PHE A 176 -15.26 3.05 -9.29
C PHE A 176 -16.13 2.50 -10.41
N ASP A 177 -17.03 3.33 -10.94
CA ASP A 177 -17.90 2.94 -12.05
C ASP A 177 -17.20 3.21 -13.40
N ASN A 178 -16.56 2.15 -13.93
CA ASN A 178 -15.85 2.23 -15.22
C ASN A 178 -16.80 2.45 -16.39
N VAL A 179 -18.05 1.98 -16.28
CA VAL A 179 -19.09 2.18 -17.30
C VAL A 179 -19.51 3.64 -17.34
N GLU A 180 -19.74 4.24 -16.16
CA GLU A 180 -20.10 5.65 -16.05
C GLU A 180 -18.97 6.57 -16.57
N LEU A 181 -17.71 6.20 -16.32
CA LEU A 181 -16.58 6.90 -16.93
C LEU A 181 -16.69 6.89 -18.45
N LEU A 182 -16.85 5.71 -19.07
CA LEU A 182 -16.91 5.60 -20.53
C LEU A 182 -18.10 6.34 -21.13
N LEU A 183 -19.25 6.36 -20.44
CA LEU A 183 -20.44 7.11 -20.86
C LEU A 183 -20.22 8.62 -20.89
N LYS A 184 -19.38 9.15 -20.00
CA LYS A 184 -19.07 10.59 -19.89
C LYS A 184 -17.92 11.06 -20.76
N LEU A 185 -17.11 10.14 -21.32
CA LEU A 185 -16.03 10.49 -22.24
C LEU A 185 -16.58 11.09 -23.52
N LYS A 186 -15.90 12.12 -24.03
CA LYS A 186 -16.16 12.76 -25.33
C LYS A 186 -15.09 12.34 -26.35
N ASP A 187 -15.39 12.43 -27.61
CA ASP A 187 -14.41 12.12 -28.67
C ASP A 187 -13.19 13.03 -28.67
N THR A 188 -13.34 14.22 -28.11
CA THR A 188 -12.27 15.22 -27.96
C THR A 188 -11.43 15.06 -26.71
N ASP A 189 -11.77 14.12 -25.82
CA ASP A 189 -11.06 13.95 -24.55
C ASP A 189 -9.67 13.35 -24.75
N ASN A 190 -8.70 13.90 -24.01
CA ASN A 190 -7.36 13.34 -23.93
C ASN A 190 -7.34 12.19 -22.94
N LEU A 191 -7.40 10.95 -23.46
CA LEU A 191 -7.43 9.76 -22.62
C LEU A 191 -6.16 9.57 -21.78
N SER A 192 -5.01 10.06 -22.21
CA SER A 192 -3.79 9.99 -21.40
C SER A 192 -3.97 10.75 -20.06
N THR A 193 -4.57 11.96 -20.12
CA THR A 193 -4.87 12.75 -18.91
C THR A 193 -5.91 12.05 -18.02
N VAL A 194 -6.99 11.53 -18.62
CA VAL A 194 -8.03 10.80 -17.87
C VAL A 194 -7.43 9.59 -17.16
N ILE A 195 -6.65 8.80 -17.86
CA ILE A 195 -6.03 7.58 -17.34
C ILE A 195 -4.97 7.90 -16.28
N GLU A 196 -4.23 8.99 -16.41
CA GLU A 196 -3.31 9.45 -15.38
C GLU A 196 -4.06 9.81 -14.09
N ALA A 197 -5.20 10.48 -14.19
CA ALA A 197 -6.04 10.81 -13.04
C ALA A 197 -6.65 9.56 -12.35
N LEU A 198 -6.78 8.44 -13.07
CA LEU A 198 -7.23 7.17 -12.50
C LEU A 198 -6.15 6.46 -11.66
N GLN A 199 -4.90 6.85 -11.77
CA GLN A 199 -3.81 6.24 -11.01
C GLN A 199 -3.66 6.86 -9.60
N PRO A 200 -2.95 6.22 -8.68
CA PRO A 200 -2.62 6.82 -7.38
C PRO A 200 -1.87 8.15 -7.54
N GLN A 201 -2.35 9.22 -6.88
CA GLN A 201 -1.82 10.57 -7.05
C GLN A 201 -0.68 10.93 -6.10
N GLN A 202 -0.36 10.06 -5.14
CA GLN A 202 0.66 10.30 -4.13
C GLN A 202 2.05 10.52 -4.76
N ALA A 203 2.83 11.46 -4.22
CA ALA A 203 4.16 11.80 -4.70
C ALA A 203 5.10 10.57 -4.76
N PHE A 204 4.99 9.66 -3.80
CA PHE A 204 5.81 8.44 -3.79
C PHE A 204 5.42 7.45 -4.91
N TYR A 205 4.15 7.36 -5.32
CA TYR A 205 3.75 6.55 -6.48
C TYR A 205 4.33 7.12 -7.78
N LYS A 206 4.23 8.43 -7.96
CA LYS A 206 4.81 9.11 -9.14
C LYS A 206 6.33 8.94 -9.19
N ALA A 207 7.01 9.03 -8.04
CA ALA A 207 8.45 8.77 -7.95
C ALA A 207 8.82 7.32 -8.29
N MET A 208 7.98 6.33 -7.90
CA MET A 208 8.18 4.93 -8.30
C MET A 208 8.02 4.74 -9.80
N ALA A 209 6.98 5.33 -10.42
CA ALA A 209 6.75 5.26 -11.86
C ALA A 209 7.92 5.88 -12.62
N GLN A 210 8.40 7.05 -12.20
CA GLN A 210 9.58 7.69 -12.80
C GLN A 210 10.83 6.78 -12.67
N LYS A 211 11.06 6.20 -11.50
CA LYS A 211 12.21 5.29 -11.31
C LYS A 211 12.08 4.00 -12.12
N TYR A 212 10.87 3.47 -12.26
CA TYR A 212 10.60 2.33 -13.11
C TYR A 212 10.95 2.62 -14.57
N LYS A 213 10.52 3.77 -15.10
CA LYS A 213 10.87 4.25 -16.45
C LYS A 213 12.37 4.37 -16.68
N GLU A 214 13.13 4.84 -15.68
CA GLU A 214 14.59 4.90 -15.74
C GLU A 214 15.21 3.50 -15.80
N LEU A 215 14.75 2.57 -14.97
CA LEU A 215 15.25 1.21 -14.90
C LEU A 215 14.96 0.38 -16.16
N LEU A 216 13.87 0.68 -16.89
CA LEU A 216 13.59 0.03 -18.17
C LEU A 216 14.65 0.33 -19.24
N LYS A 217 15.36 1.45 -19.10
CA LYS A 217 16.44 1.88 -20.02
C LYS A 217 17.82 1.44 -19.53
N ASP A 218 17.92 0.97 -18.29
CA ASP A 218 19.19 0.57 -17.69
C ASP A 218 19.52 -0.87 -18.07
N THR A 219 20.53 -1.03 -18.90
CA THR A 219 21.05 -2.32 -19.37
C THR A 219 22.24 -2.82 -18.55
N THR A 220 22.55 -2.17 -17.42
CA THR A 220 23.69 -2.55 -16.58
C THR A 220 23.57 -3.99 -16.10
N SER A 221 24.58 -4.79 -16.36
CA SER A 221 24.70 -6.15 -15.84
C SER A 221 25.67 -6.18 -14.65
N TYR A 222 25.38 -7.04 -13.71
CA TYR A 222 26.20 -7.24 -12.52
C TYR A 222 26.69 -8.69 -12.45
N THR A 223 28.00 -8.86 -12.26
CA THR A 223 28.55 -10.18 -11.94
C THR A 223 28.39 -10.43 -10.44
N PRO A 224 27.64 -11.46 -10.02
CA PRO A 224 27.52 -11.79 -8.61
C PRO A 224 28.86 -12.13 -7.99
N PHE A 225 29.09 -11.66 -6.78
CA PHE A 225 30.26 -12.01 -5.96
C PHE A 225 29.86 -12.02 -4.48
N ALA A 226 30.68 -12.62 -3.65
CA ALA A 226 30.52 -12.62 -2.19
C ALA A 226 31.84 -12.19 -1.54
N ILE A 227 31.74 -11.54 -0.37
CA ILE A 227 32.94 -11.30 0.47
C ILE A 227 33.31 -12.61 1.15
N THR A 228 34.54 -13.05 0.93
CA THR A 228 35.02 -14.37 1.33
C THR A 228 35.11 -14.53 2.84
N ASP A 229 35.61 -13.50 3.52
CA ASP A 229 35.68 -13.45 4.99
C ASP A 229 35.08 -12.16 5.55
N LEU A 230 33.78 -12.24 5.82
CA LEU A 230 33.03 -11.11 6.38
C LEU A 230 33.45 -10.77 7.82
N LYS A 231 33.97 -11.76 8.59
CA LYS A 231 34.38 -11.54 9.98
C LYS A 231 35.64 -10.67 10.08
N SER A 232 36.50 -10.79 9.09
CA SER A 232 37.74 -10.00 8.99
C SER A 232 37.55 -8.67 8.24
N PHE A 233 36.33 -8.35 7.76
CA PHE A 233 36.07 -7.15 6.99
C PHE A 233 36.18 -5.88 7.86
N ALA A 234 37.39 -5.34 7.93
CA ALA A 234 37.75 -4.13 8.65
C ALA A 234 38.86 -3.38 7.90
N VAL A 235 39.18 -2.17 8.31
CA VAL A 235 40.28 -1.39 7.74
C VAL A 235 41.58 -2.22 7.76
N GLY A 236 42.25 -2.30 6.61
CA GLY A 236 43.44 -3.13 6.39
C GLY A 236 43.18 -4.56 5.89
N TYR A 237 41.93 -5.03 5.89
CA TYR A 237 41.59 -6.30 5.24
C TYR A 237 41.79 -6.18 3.73
N SER A 238 42.46 -7.17 3.13
CA SER A 238 42.74 -7.18 1.69
C SER A 238 42.25 -8.47 1.04
N ASP A 239 41.41 -8.33 0.02
CA ASP A 239 40.84 -9.43 -0.77
C ASP A 239 40.40 -8.91 -2.14
N SER A 240 40.52 -9.77 -3.18
CA SER A 240 40.15 -9.40 -4.56
C SER A 240 38.65 -8.98 -4.69
N THR A 241 37.77 -9.52 -3.85
CA THR A 241 36.34 -9.20 -3.83
C THR A 241 36.07 -7.76 -3.35
N VAL A 242 37.04 -7.12 -2.65
CA VAL A 242 36.94 -5.72 -2.26
C VAL A 242 36.93 -4.79 -3.48
N VAL A 243 37.69 -5.14 -4.53
CA VAL A 243 37.66 -4.39 -5.81
C VAL A 243 36.27 -4.48 -6.44
N ALA A 244 35.67 -5.67 -6.44
CA ALA A 244 34.31 -5.86 -6.97
C ALA A 244 33.28 -5.06 -6.15
N LEU A 245 33.41 -5.02 -4.81
CA LEU A 245 32.55 -4.22 -3.94
C LEU A 245 32.66 -2.72 -4.24
N ARG A 246 33.87 -2.20 -4.41
CA ARG A 246 34.10 -0.78 -4.80
C ARG A 246 33.45 -0.46 -6.13
N ASN A 247 33.64 -1.32 -7.12
CA ASN A 247 33.04 -1.14 -8.46
C ASN A 247 31.52 -1.14 -8.40
N GLN A 248 30.93 -2.08 -7.67
CA GLN A 248 29.47 -2.15 -7.50
C GLN A 248 28.89 -0.93 -6.79
N LEU A 249 29.54 -0.44 -5.76
CA LEU A 249 29.17 0.81 -5.09
C LEU A 249 29.32 2.01 -6.05
N GLY A 250 30.39 2.04 -6.86
CA GLY A 250 30.62 3.05 -7.88
C GLY A 250 29.51 3.14 -8.92
N LEU A 251 29.06 1.99 -9.44
CA LEU A 251 27.93 1.89 -10.38
C LEU A 251 26.61 2.43 -9.78
N ARG A 252 26.51 2.43 -8.45
CA ARG A 252 25.36 2.96 -7.73
C ARG A 252 25.51 4.42 -7.28
N GLY A 253 26.55 5.09 -7.75
CA GLY A 253 26.81 6.52 -7.43
C GLY A 253 27.57 6.77 -6.14
N TYR A 254 27.99 5.72 -5.42
CA TYR A 254 28.92 5.86 -4.30
C TYR A 254 30.34 5.80 -4.87
N LYS A 255 31.18 6.74 -4.51
CA LYS A 255 32.55 6.83 -5.06
C LYS A 255 33.59 6.47 -3.98
N PRO A 256 33.72 5.20 -3.57
CA PRO A 256 34.72 4.80 -2.60
C PRO A 256 36.10 4.73 -3.28
N VAL A 257 36.70 5.90 -3.54
CA VAL A 257 38.06 5.99 -4.09
C VAL A 257 39.03 5.39 -3.09
N ALA A 258 39.84 4.45 -3.52
CA ALA A 258 40.82 3.81 -2.64
C ALA A 258 41.87 4.83 -2.18
N GLN A 259 42.15 4.85 -0.87
CA GLN A 259 43.24 5.64 -0.30
C GLN A 259 44.61 4.94 -0.40
N GLY A 260 44.62 3.64 -0.72
CA GLY A 260 45.76 2.78 -0.91
C GLY A 260 45.53 1.75 -1.99
N ALA A 261 45.86 0.48 -1.73
CA ALA A 261 45.61 -0.59 -2.68
C ALA A 261 44.11 -0.80 -2.92
N PRO A 262 43.64 -0.93 -4.19
CA PRO A 262 42.20 -1.07 -4.48
C PRO A 262 41.55 -2.29 -3.82
N ALA A 263 42.31 -3.33 -3.54
CA ALA A 263 41.86 -4.54 -2.89
C ALA A 263 41.78 -4.42 -1.35
N GLU A 264 42.23 -3.32 -0.77
CA GLU A 264 42.26 -3.12 0.66
C GLU A 264 41.03 -2.33 1.14
N VAL A 265 40.47 -2.74 2.27
CA VAL A 265 39.36 -2.03 2.93
C VAL A 265 39.93 -0.81 3.65
N ASP A 266 39.42 0.36 3.31
CA ASP A 266 39.71 1.63 3.96
C ASP A 266 38.44 2.26 4.57
N SER A 267 38.62 3.37 5.27
CA SER A 267 37.53 4.10 5.92
C SER A 267 36.49 4.64 4.92
N LEU A 268 36.91 5.01 3.70
CA LEU A 268 36.00 5.52 2.65
C LEU A 268 35.11 4.42 2.12
N LEU A 269 35.63 3.19 1.96
CA LEU A 269 34.82 2.06 1.57
C LEU A 269 33.77 1.70 2.63
N ILE A 270 34.19 1.66 3.91
CA ILE A 270 33.25 1.40 5.02
C ILE A 270 32.14 2.45 5.06
N GLU A 271 32.48 3.73 4.89
CA GLU A 271 31.48 4.80 4.88
C GLU A 271 30.56 4.71 3.65
N ALA A 272 31.07 4.34 2.49
CA ALA A 272 30.25 4.09 1.30
C ALA A 272 29.26 2.93 1.51
N VAL A 273 29.71 1.83 2.14
CA VAL A 273 28.81 0.73 2.53
C VAL A 273 27.75 1.21 3.51
N LYS A 274 28.11 2.00 4.54
CA LYS A 274 27.15 2.58 5.49
C LYS A 274 26.15 3.50 4.80
N GLN A 275 26.59 4.32 3.85
CA GLN A 275 25.70 5.19 3.09
C GLN A 275 24.72 4.38 2.27
N PHE A 276 25.19 3.36 1.58
CA PHE A 276 24.33 2.43 0.85
C PHE A 276 23.32 1.75 1.77
N GLN A 277 23.77 1.19 2.90
CA GLN A 277 22.91 0.55 3.91
C GLN A 277 21.82 1.51 4.42
N ARG A 278 22.18 2.76 4.78
CA ARG A 278 21.20 3.79 5.16
C ARG A 278 20.18 4.05 4.07
N GLN A 279 20.63 4.08 2.82
CA GLN A 279 19.74 4.36 1.67
C GLN A 279 18.75 3.24 1.43
N VAL A 280 19.15 1.98 1.60
CA VAL A 280 18.24 0.81 1.41
C VAL A 280 17.52 0.41 2.71
N GLY A 281 17.68 1.19 3.81
CA GLY A 281 16.95 0.96 5.06
C GLY A 281 17.56 -0.13 5.97
N LEU A 282 18.79 -0.54 5.71
CA LEU A 282 19.53 -1.49 6.56
C LEU A 282 20.23 -0.77 7.72
N THR A 283 20.67 -1.55 8.72
CA THR A 283 21.61 -1.07 9.74
C THR A 283 22.90 -0.64 9.07
N ALA A 284 23.34 0.57 9.34
CA ALA A 284 24.57 1.12 8.77
C ALA A 284 25.80 0.70 9.61
N ASP A 285 26.09 -0.59 9.65
CA ASP A 285 27.25 -1.16 10.35
C ASP A 285 28.55 -1.10 9.53
N GLY A 286 28.43 -0.91 8.22
CA GLY A 286 29.56 -0.87 7.29
C GLY A 286 30.05 -2.25 6.85
N ALA A 287 29.42 -3.34 7.31
CA ALA A 287 29.76 -4.69 6.90
C ALA A 287 28.87 -5.13 5.71
N PRO A 288 29.45 -5.61 4.59
CA PRO A 288 28.72 -6.04 3.41
C PRO A 288 28.15 -7.46 3.60
N GLY A 289 27.29 -7.64 4.60
CA GLY A 289 26.61 -8.90 4.90
C GLY A 289 25.62 -9.33 3.82
N ALA A 290 25.03 -10.52 3.94
CA ALA A 290 24.17 -11.14 2.93
C ALA A 290 23.03 -10.23 2.45
N LEU A 291 22.34 -9.50 3.37
CA LEU A 291 21.29 -8.55 2.99
C LEU A 291 21.86 -7.35 2.22
N THR A 292 22.98 -6.77 2.68
CA THR A 292 23.66 -5.67 1.98
C THR A 292 24.01 -6.08 0.56
N MET A 293 24.61 -7.26 0.40
CA MET A 293 25.00 -7.81 -0.90
C MET A 293 23.80 -8.11 -1.80
N SER A 294 22.70 -8.64 -1.26
CA SER A 294 21.49 -8.92 -2.05
C SER A 294 20.89 -7.64 -2.65
N TYR A 295 20.85 -6.54 -1.90
CA TYR A 295 20.40 -5.25 -2.41
C TYR A 295 21.42 -4.60 -3.37
N LEU A 296 22.71 -4.73 -3.05
CA LEU A 296 23.78 -4.15 -3.87
C LEU A 296 23.86 -4.82 -5.25
N GLN A 297 23.62 -6.11 -5.35
CA GLN A 297 23.71 -6.90 -6.58
C GLN A 297 22.35 -7.02 -7.32
N MET A 298 21.30 -6.39 -6.82
CA MET A 298 20.00 -6.42 -7.47
C MET A 298 20.09 -5.78 -8.87
N THR A 299 19.79 -6.57 -9.90
CA THR A 299 19.80 -6.08 -11.29
C THR A 299 18.73 -5.02 -11.55
N PRO A 300 18.85 -4.16 -12.59
CA PRO A 300 17.80 -3.22 -12.98
C PRO A 300 16.45 -3.91 -13.19
N LYS A 301 16.45 -5.11 -13.78
CA LYS A 301 15.22 -5.92 -13.97
C LYS A 301 14.60 -6.31 -12.64
N GLN A 302 15.36 -6.81 -11.67
CA GLN A 302 14.86 -7.15 -10.34
C GLN A 302 14.33 -5.92 -9.58
N GLN A 303 15.01 -4.78 -9.72
CA GLN A 303 14.54 -3.50 -9.15
C GLN A 303 13.22 -3.05 -9.78
N SER A 304 13.11 -3.14 -11.12
CA SER A 304 11.88 -2.79 -11.83
C SER A 304 10.71 -3.71 -11.45
N ASP A 305 10.93 -5.02 -11.27
CA ASP A 305 9.91 -5.96 -10.84
C ASP A 305 9.40 -5.64 -9.42
N LEU A 306 10.29 -5.25 -8.50
CA LEU A 306 9.90 -4.77 -7.17
C LEU A 306 9.08 -3.48 -7.23
N LEU A 307 9.46 -2.52 -8.08
CA LEU A 307 8.69 -1.30 -8.26
C LEU A 307 7.29 -1.61 -8.81
N LEU A 308 7.18 -2.46 -9.83
CA LEU A 308 5.90 -2.88 -10.38
C LEU A 308 5.00 -3.51 -9.31
N LEU A 309 5.55 -4.41 -8.48
CA LEU A 309 4.80 -5.04 -7.42
C LEU A 309 4.30 -4.01 -6.39
N ASN A 310 5.12 -3.02 -6.04
CA ASN A 310 4.72 -1.98 -5.08
C ASN A 310 3.73 -0.98 -5.69
N MET A 311 3.90 -0.60 -6.96
CA MET A 311 2.93 0.21 -7.69
C MET A 311 1.57 -0.49 -7.79
N GLU A 312 1.57 -1.81 -8.05
CA GLU A 312 0.35 -2.63 -8.05
C GLU A 312 -0.33 -2.63 -6.68
N ARG A 313 0.43 -2.79 -5.59
CA ARG A 313 -0.08 -2.73 -4.21
C ARG A 313 -0.71 -1.39 -3.85
N LEU A 314 -0.15 -0.30 -4.35
CA LEU A 314 -0.71 1.04 -4.14
C LEU A 314 -2.06 1.24 -4.87
N ARG A 315 -2.28 0.58 -6.02
CA ARG A 315 -3.59 0.58 -6.69
C ARG A 315 -4.68 -0.13 -5.89
N TRP A 316 -4.32 -0.95 -4.92
CA TRP A 316 -5.27 -1.61 -4.03
C TRP A 316 -5.71 -0.73 -2.86
N GLN A 317 -5.04 0.39 -2.64
CA GLN A 317 -5.33 1.36 -1.61
C GLN A 317 -6.19 2.52 -2.14
N ASN A 318 -6.61 3.39 -1.24
CA ASN A 318 -7.28 4.62 -1.64
C ASN A 318 -6.32 5.49 -2.47
N LYS A 319 -6.84 6.03 -3.56
CA LYS A 319 -6.07 6.88 -4.47
C LYS A 319 -5.80 8.25 -3.88
N ASP A 320 -6.76 8.76 -3.14
CA ASP A 320 -6.65 10.02 -2.40
C ASP A 320 -6.52 9.71 -0.91
N LEU A 321 -5.47 10.23 -0.31
CA LEU A 321 -5.18 10.12 1.13
C LEU A 321 -5.66 11.34 1.91
N GLY A 322 -6.23 12.35 1.22
CA GLY A 322 -6.53 13.64 1.81
C GLY A 322 -5.28 14.49 2.03
N GLU A 323 -5.49 15.70 2.57
CA GLU A 323 -4.38 16.61 2.87
C GLU A 323 -3.55 16.14 4.07
N ASP A 324 -4.18 15.55 5.06
CA ASP A 324 -3.55 15.04 6.29
C ASP A 324 -3.64 13.51 6.35
N TYR A 325 -2.49 12.85 6.34
CA TYR A 325 -2.45 11.40 6.44
C TYR A 325 -1.24 10.88 7.20
N ILE A 326 -1.42 9.74 7.85
CA ILE A 326 -0.35 8.95 8.47
C ILE A 326 -0.02 7.77 7.58
N LEU A 327 1.24 7.66 7.20
CA LEU A 327 1.80 6.52 6.48
C LEU A 327 2.61 5.65 7.44
N VAL A 328 2.11 4.44 7.73
CA VAL A 328 2.85 3.43 8.51
C VAL A 328 3.58 2.50 7.53
N ASN A 329 4.89 2.67 7.42
CA ASN A 329 5.75 1.81 6.62
C ASN A 329 6.24 0.64 7.50
N ILE A 330 5.53 -0.50 7.43
CA ILE A 330 5.81 -1.68 8.25
C ILE A 330 7.23 -2.22 8.04
N PRO A 331 7.72 -2.44 6.82
CA PRO A 331 9.09 -2.93 6.59
C PRO A 331 10.18 -1.97 7.03
N GLU A 332 9.93 -0.67 6.98
CA GLU A 332 10.89 0.36 7.45
C GLU A 332 10.79 0.58 8.96
N TYR A 333 9.77 0.02 9.62
CA TYR A 333 9.45 0.28 11.03
C TYR A 333 9.33 1.76 11.34
N ARG A 334 8.63 2.50 10.47
CA ARG A 334 8.53 3.95 10.54
C ARG A 334 7.09 4.43 10.32
N LEU A 335 6.70 5.42 11.10
CA LEU A 335 5.47 6.16 10.93
C LEU A 335 5.83 7.57 10.46
N ASN A 336 5.19 8.03 9.41
CA ASN A 336 5.32 9.37 8.85
C ASN A 336 3.96 10.06 8.81
N LEU A 337 3.88 11.29 9.30
CA LEU A 337 2.71 12.15 9.20
C LEU A 337 2.98 13.20 8.11
N TYR A 338 2.04 13.32 7.19
CA TYR A 338 2.07 14.29 6.09
C TYR A 338 0.94 15.30 6.20
N HIS A 339 1.20 16.51 5.73
CA HIS A 339 0.22 17.54 5.42
C HIS A 339 0.53 18.10 4.04
N LYS A 340 -0.42 18.01 3.08
CA LYS A 340 -0.23 18.41 1.67
C LYS A 340 1.06 17.84 1.08
N ASP A 341 1.24 16.52 1.21
CA ASP A 341 2.43 15.77 0.80
C ASP A 341 3.77 16.21 1.43
N SER A 342 3.75 17.18 2.34
CA SER A 342 4.92 17.60 3.10
C SER A 342 5.04 16.80 4.40
N LEU A 343 6.19 16.15 4.61
CA LEU A 343 6.47 15.40 5.85
C LEU A 343 6.54 16.36 7.04
N LYS A 344 5.66 16.17 8.02
CA LYS A 344 5.56 17.01 9.25
C LYS A 344 6.15 16.32 10.47
N PHE A 345 6.07 15.00 10.53
CA PHE A 345 6.58 14.25 11.66
C PHE A 345 6.96 12.83 11.21
N THR A 346 8.00 12.29 11.82
CA THR A 346 8.45 10.91 11.62
C THR A 346 8.88 10.30 12.94
N THR A 347 8.57 9.01 13.13
CA THR A 347 8.95 8.28 14.34
C THR A 347 9.16 6.80 14.05
N LYS A 348 9.97 6.13 14.88
CA LYS A 348 10.10 4.68 14.84
C LYS A 348 8.85 4.01 15.41
N ILE A 349 8.56 2.81 14.91
CA ILE A 349 7.46 1.97 15.39
C ILE A 349 7.91 0.55 15.65
N VAL A 350 7.13 -0.16 16.48
CA VAL A 350 7.18 -1.62 16.68
C VAL A 350 5.90 -2.20 16.12
N VAL A 351 6.00 -3.22 15.28
CA VAL A 351 4.88 -3.88 14.58
C VAL A 351 4.73 -5.33 15.00
N GLY A 352 3.72 -6.02 14.47
CA GLY A 352 3.42 -7.42 14.76
C GLY A 352 4.54 -8.38 14.39
N LYS A 353 4.63 -9.48 15.15
CA LYS A 353 5.50 -10.64 14.84
C LYS A 353 5.05 -11.32 13.54
N PRO A 354 5.90 -12.17 12.90
CA PRO A 354 5.51 -12.89 11.69
C PRO A 354 4.26 -13.77 11.83
N ASP A 355 4.05 -14.38 12.99
CA ASP A 355 2.89 -15.23 13.34
C ASP A 355 1.65 -14.41 13.78
N THR A 356 1.83 -13.15 14.14
CA THR A 356 0.77 -12.19 14.46
C THR A 356 1.05 -10.85 13.75
N PRO A 357 1.07 -10.81 12.42
CA PRO A 357 1.51 -9.65 11.67
C PRO A 357 0.55 -8.46 11.83
N THR A 358 1.10 -7.26 11.74
CA THR A 358 0.27 -6.06 11.53
C THR A 358 -0.35 -6.15 10.14
N PRO A 359 -1.69 -6.18 10.01
CA PRO A 359 -2.32 -6.24 8.69
C PRO A 359 -2.11 -4.94 7.92
N ILE A 360 -2.19 -5.04 6.59
CA ILE A 360 -2.13 -3.89 5.70
C ILE A 360 -3.57 -3.45 5.40
N PHE A 361 -3.88 -2.20 5.70
CA PHE A 361 -5.20 -1.61 5.47
C PHE A 361 -5.13 -0.10 5.44
N SER A 362 -6.18 0.55 4.99
CA SER A 362 -6.40 2.00 5.12
C SER A 362 -7.61 2.23 6.02
N ASP A 363 -7.49 3.22 6.90
CA ASP A 363 -8.55 3.54 7.86
C ASP A 363 -8.46 5.01 8.28
N SER A 364 -9.44 5.49 9.02
CA SER A 364 -9.44 6.83 9.60
C SER A 364 -9.24 6.80 11.11
N LEU A 365 -8.58 7.84 11.63
CA LEU A 365 -8.43 8.05 13.07
C LEU A 365 -9.78 8.46 13.66
N LYS A 366 -10.21 7.74 14.68
CA LYS A 366 -11.46 8.00 15.37
C LYS A 366 -11.29 9.01 16.51
N TYR A 367 -10.35 8.74 17.39
CA TYR A 367 -9.99 9.64 18.50
C TYR A 367 -8.62 9.27 19.07
N VAL A 368 -8.05 10.20 19.83
CA VAL A 368 -6.89 10.00 20.71
C VAL A 368 -7.42 9.77 22.13
N GLU A 369 -7.02 8.69 22.78
CA GLU A 369 -7.42 8.33 24.15
C GLU A 369 -6.21 8.41 25.06
N PHE A 370 -6.24 9.32 26.02
CA PHE A 370 -5.23 9.49 27.05
C PHE A 370 -5.53 8.57 28.25
N ARG A 371 -4.47 8.05 28.87
CA ARG A 371 -4.54 7.12 30.01
C ARG A 371 -5.52 5.97 29.76
N PRO A 372 -5.28 5.16 28.72
CA PRO A 372 -6.20 4.11 28.31
C PRO A 372 -6.20 2.94 29.28
N THR A 373 -7.33 2.27 29.42
CA THR A 373 -7.38 0.88 29.89
C THR A 373 -7.06 -0.07 28.75
N TRP A 374 -6.47 -1.22 29.06
CA TRP A 374 -6.27 -2.26 28.07
C TRP A 374 -7.10 -3.52 28.39
N SER A 375 -8.19 -3.69 27.64
CA SER A 375 -8.89 -4.97 27.58
C SER A 375 -8.10 -5.93 26.71
N VAL A 376 -7.54 -6.97 27.32
CA VAL A 376 -6.65 -7.91 26.63
C VAL A 376 -7.45 -8.75 25.63
N PRO A 377 -7.05 -8.80 24.34
CA PRO A 377 -7.71 -9.66 23.36
C PRO A 377 -7.75 -11.12 23.81
N ILE A 378 -8.90 -11.77 23.61
CA ILE A 378 -9.12 -13.16 24.04
C ILE A 378 -8.10 -14.14 23.48
N SER A 379 -7.55 -13.87 22.30
CA SER A 379 -6.47 -14.64 21.69
C SER A 379 -5.18 -14.61 22.52
N ILE A 380 -4.82 -13.46 23.08
CA ILE A 380 -3.67 -13.31 23.98
C ILE A 380 -3.95 -13.97 25.32
N VAL A 381 -5.16 -13.76 25.86
CA VAL A 381 -5.57 -14.42 27.11
C VAL A 381 -5.41 -15.94 27.01
N ARG A 382 -5.95 -16.54 25.95
CA ARG A 382 -5.94 -18.00 25.79
C ARG A 382 -4.58 -18.58 25.39
N ARG A 383 -3.84 -17.88 24.54
CA ARG A 383 -2.58 -18.42 23.99
C ARG A 383 -1.36 -18.12 24.86
N GLU A 384 -1.42 -17.07 25.68
CA GLU A 384 -0.24 -16.63 26.43
C GLU A 384 -0.50 -16.50 27.94
N MET A 385 -1.59 -15.82 28.34
CA MET A 385 -1.78 -15.52 29.77
C MET A 385 -2.15 -16.75 30.56
N ILE A 386 -3.16 -17.48 30.14
CA ILE A 386 -3.59 -18.72 30.83
C ILE A 386 -2.47 -19.77 30.90
N PRO A 387 -1.77 -20.11 29.77
CA PRO A 387 -0.64 -21.02 29.86
C PRO A 387 0.44 -20.58 30.85
N ARG A 388 0.80 -19.29 30.86
CA ARG A 388 1.80 -18.76 31.80
C ARG A 388 1.35 -18.79 33.28
N ILE A 389 0.05 -18.68 33.54
CA ILE A 389 -0.49 -18.88 34.88
C ILE A 389 -0.35 -20.35 35.28
N VAL A 390 -0.74 -21.26 34.40
CA VAL A 390 -0.67 -22.73 34.64
C VAL A 390 0.77 -23.17 34.87
N ASP A 391 1.70 -22.74 34.02
CA ASP A 391 3.13 -23.10 34.08
C ASP A 391 3.79 -22.57 35.35
N SER A 392 3.44 -21.35 35.78
CA SER A 392 4.01 -20.75 36.99
C SER A 392 3.33 -21.24 38.29
N GLY A 393 2.13 -21.80 38.20
CA GLY A 393 1.31 -22.12 39.37
C GLY A 393 0.82 -20.91 40.19
N ASP A 394 1.02 -19.68 39.67
CA ASP A 394 0.65 -18.42 40.35
C ASP A 394 -0.62 -17.84 39.73
N SER A 395 -1.78 -18.12 40.33
CA SER A 395 -3.07 -17.58 39.89
C SER A 395 -3.13 -16.04 39.93
N LEU A 396 -2.35 -15.41 40.81
CA LEU A 396 -2.30 -13.95 40.97
C LEU A 396 -1.24 -13.28 40.08
N LYS A 397 -0.55 -14.02 39.22
CA LYS A 397 0.57 -13.52 38.39
C LYS A 397 0.27 -12.20 37.66
N TYR A 398 -0.91 -12.07 37.11
CA TYR A 398 -1.30 -10.84 36.39
C TYR A 398 -1.96 -9.82 37.32
N ALA A 399 -2.68 -10.22 38.35
CA ALA A 399 -3.22 -9.31 39.36
C ALA A 399 -2.11 -8.49 40.05
N LYS A 400 -0.98 -9.15 40.40
CA LYS A 400 0.25 -8.49 40.91
C LYS A 400 0.85 -7.46 39.98
N ARG A 401 0.45 -7.47 38.70
CA ARG A 401 0.91 -6.54 37.65
C ARG A 401 -0.15 -5.52 37.27
N GLY A 402 -1.23 -5.39 38.04
CA GLY A 402 -2.28 -4.40 37.80
C GLY A 402 -3.40 -4.84 36.87
N TYR A 403 -3.50 -6.14 36.56
CA TYR A 403 -4.64 -6.66 35.78
C TYR A 403 -5.78 -7.09 36.66
N LYS A 404 -6.98 -6.68 36.34
CA LYS A 404 -8.24 -7.19 36.90
C LYS A 404 -8.78 -8.29 36.01
N LEU A 405 -9.41 -9.30 36.62
CA LEU A 405 -10.06 -10.39 35.92
C LEU A 405 -11.58 -10.20 35.97
N TYR A 406 -12.22 -10.30 34.83
CA TYR A 406 -13.67 -10.25 34.71
C TYR A 406 -14.23 -11.54 34.11
N GLU A 407 -15.39 -11.93 34.57
CA GLU A 407 -16.24 -12.94 33.93
C GLU A 407 -17.63 -12.37 33.72
N ASN A 408 -18.12 -12.38 32.49
CA ASN A 408 -19.41 -11.81 32.12
C ASN A 408 -19.60 -10.37 32.64
N ASN A 409 -18.58 -9.52 32.50
CA ASN A 409 -18.49 -8.12 32.98
C ASN A 409 -18.51 -7.94 34.52
N LYS A 410 -18.41 -9.03 35.32
CA LYS A 410 -18.27 -8.94 36.77
C LYS A 410 -16.82 -9.23 37.14
N GLU A 411 -16.23 -8.38 37.97
CA GLU A 411 -14.88 -8.59 38.49
C GLU A 411 -14.88 -9.83 39.42
N ILE A 412 -13.89 -10.69 39.24
CA ILE A 412 -13.72 -11.92 40.02
C ILE A 412 -12.28 -12.05 40.51
N ASP A 413 -12.08 -12.73 41.62
CA ASP A 413 -10.75 -13.03 42.16
C ASP A 413 -10.07 -14.14 41.34
N PRO A 414 -8.91 -13.90 40.72
CA PRO A 414 -8.17 -14.91 39.98
C PRO A 414 -7.77 -16.13 40.83
N ALA A 415 -7.67 -15.98 42.17
CA ALA A 415 -7.36 -17.08 43.09
C ALA A 415 -8.47 -18.14 43.15
N THR A 416 -9.70 -17.77 42.84
CA THR A 416 -10.85 -18.67 42.83
C THR A 416 -10.96 -19.56 41.60
N ILE A 417 -10.11 -19.34 40.61
CA ILE A 417 -10.15 -20.01 39.30
C ILE A 417 -9.24 -21.25 39.30
N ASN A 418 -9.80 -22.40 38.92
CA ASN A 418 -8.99 -23.57 38.59
C ASN A 418 -8.42 -23.43 37.14
N TRP A 419 -7.23 -22.84 37.02
CA TRP A 419 -6.58 -22.56 35.74
C TRP A 419 -6.17 -23.83 34.98
N ARG A 420 -6.13 -25.01 35.62
CA ARG A 420 -5.80 -26.30 34.97
C ARG A 420 -7.03 -27.01 34.42
N ASP A 421 -8.23 -26.55 34.75
CA ASP A 421 -9.46 -27.14 34.23
C ASP A 421 -9.70 -26.67 32.78
N GLU A 422 -9.83 -27.59 31.83
CA GLU A 422 -10.14 -27.30 30.44
C GLU A 422 -11.43 -26.47 30.29
N LYS A 423 -12.40 -26.61 31.19
CA LYS A 423 -13.61 -25.78 31.19
C LYS A 423 -13.30 -24.31 31.41
N THR A 424 -12.19 -23.96 32.06
CA THR A 424 -11.74 -22.59 32.26
C THR A 424 -11.43 -21.90 30.92
N LEU A 425 -10.91 -22.61 29.94
CA LEU A 425 -10.65 -22.06 28.58
C LEU A 425 -11.94 -21.70 27.84
N ARG A 426 -13.09 -22.28 28.23
CA ARG A 426 -14.40 -22.00 27.62
C ARG A 426 -15.16 -20.88 28.31
N ARG A 427 -14.68 -20.43 29.49
CA ARG A 427 -15.29 -19.32 30.26
C ARG A 427 -15.08 -18.00 29.50
N ASN A 428 -16.02 -17.06 29.66
CA ASN A 428 -15.92 -15.71 29.12
C ASN A 428 -15.07 -14.82 30.05
N LEU A 429 -13.77 -15.13 30.10
CA LEU A 429 -12.80 -14.43 30.93
C LEU A 429 -12.16 -13.27 30.15
N ALA A 430 -12.11 -12.10 30.78
CA ALA A 430 -11.44 -10.92 30.24
C ALA A 430 -10.44 -10.36 31.26
N PHE A 431 -9.20 -10.16 30.86
CA PHE A 431 -8.23 -9.40 31.62
C PHE A 431 -8.25 -7.93 31.18
N VAL A 432 -8.29 -7.04 32.15
CA VAL A 432 -8.27 -5.60 31.94
C VAL A 432 -7.11 -5.00 32.74
N GLU A 433 -6.24 -4.26 32.09
CA GLU A 433 -5.14 -3.52 32.72
C GLU A 433 -5.57 -2.06 32.91
N ASP A 434 -5.54 -1.59 34.16
CA ASP A 434 -5.92 -0.22 34.49
C ASP A 434 -4.91 0.81 33.98
N PRO A 435 -5.31 2.08 33.82
CA PRO A 435 -4.42 3.17 33.44
C PRO A 435 -3.26 3.32 34.42
N SER A 436 -2.05 3.27 33.93
CA SER A 436 -0.81 3.49 34.70
C SER A 436 0.35 3.76 33.76
N GLU A 437 1.47 4.23 34.29
CA GLU A 437 2.73 4.39 33.54
C GLU A 437 3.26 3.03 33.01
N ASN A 438 2.91 1.94 33.69
CA ASN A 438 3.31 0.59 33.31
C ASN A 438 2.29 -0.13 32.44
N ASN A 439 1.15 0.51 32.12
CA ASN A 439 0.13 -0.09 31.25
C ASN A 439 0.75 -0.49 29.89
N SER A 440 0.39 -1.65 29.40
CA SER A 440 0.93 -2.21 28.15
C SER A 440 0.67 -1.33 26.93
N LEU A 441 -0.37 -0.47 26.96
CA LEU A 441 -0.66 0.55 25.94
C LEU A 441 0.03 1.89 26.22
N GLY A 442 0.80 2.02 27.32
CA GLY A 442 1.37 3.27 27.77
C GLY A 442 0.33 4.31 28.12
N LEU A 443 0.63 5.58 27.91
CA LEU A 443 -0.16 6.72 28.37
C LEU A 443 -1.13 7.28 27.32
N VAL A 444 -1.02 6.82 26.06
CA VAL A 444 -1.90 7.28 24.96
C VAL A 444 -2.12 6.22 23.90
N LYS A 445 -3.34 6.18 23.38
CA LYS A 445 -3.80 5.27 22.32
C LYS A 445 -4.51 6.07 21.23
N PHE A 446 -4.25 5.73 19.98
CA PHE A 446 -4.85 6.32 18.78
C PHE A 446 -5.78 5.28 18.18
N VAL A 447 -7.08 5.52 18.31
CA VAL A 447 -8.13 4.55 17.95
C VAL A 447 -8.59 4.79 16.53
N LEU A 448 -8.70 3.72 15.77
CA LEU A 448 -9.11 3.69 14.37
C LEU A 448 -10.54 3.12 14.23
N HIS A 449 -11.15 3.23 13.05
CA HIS A 449 -12.52 2.76 12.79
C HIS A 449 -12.60 1.28 12.37
N ASN A 450 -11.48 0.53 12.38
CA ASN A 450 -11.46 -0.84 11.89
C ASN A 450 -12.13 -1.84 12.84
N ASP A 451 -12.51 -2.99 12.27
CA ASP A 451 -13.08 -4.16 12.94
C ASP A 451 -12.03 -5.18 13.40
N MET A 452 -10.75 -4.94 13.13
CA MET A 452 -9.63 -5.85 13.43
C MET A 452 -9.01 -5.60 14.82
N SER A 453 -9.50 -4.60 15.56
CA SER A 453 -8.93 -4.16 16.84
C SER A 453 -7.46 -3.74 16.76
N ILE A 454 -7.06 -3.17 15.62
CA ILE A 454 -5.73 -2.61 15.41
C ILE A 454 -5.76 -1.11 15.72
N TYR A 455 -4.79 -0.65 16.49
CA TYR A 455 -4.60 0.75 16.88
C TYR A 455 -3.13 1.09 17.01
N LEU A 456 -2.82 2.39 17.04
CA LEU A 456 -1.49 2.87 17.42
C LEU A 456 -1.51 3.16 18.93
N HIS A 457 -0.38 2.97 19.61
CA HIS A 457 -0.33 3.24 21.04
C HIS A 457 1.10 3.49 21.54
N ASP A 458 1.17 4.02 22.72
CA ASP A 458 2.40 4.13 23.50
C ASP A 458 2.83 2.75 24.07
N THR A 459 3.97 2.71 24.75
CA THR A 459 4.47 1.50 25.43
C THR A 459 5.51 1.85 26.49
N PRO A 460 5.52 1.19 27.65
CA PRO A 460 6.64 1.31 28.61
C PRO A 460 7.94 0.66 28.09
N SER A 461 7.85 -0.25 27.12
CA SER A 461 9.01 -0.97 26.57
C SER A 461 9.81 -0.14 25.55
N LYS A 462 10.28 1.05 25.94
CA LYS A 462 10.95 2.01 25.05
C LYS A 462 12.24 1.46 24.42
N LYS A 463 12.97 0.58 25.09
CA LYS A 463 14.20 -0.04 24.58
C LYS A 463 14.01 -0.85 23.29
N LEU A 464 12.79 -1.28 22.99
CA LEU A 464 12.50 -2.01 21.74
C LEU A 464 12.72 -1.17 20.48
N PHE A 465 12.66 0.16 20.59
CA PHE A 465 12.91 1.07 19.47
C PHE A 465 14.38 1.19 19.07
N ASP A 466 15.32 0.70 19.92
CA ASP A 466 16.73 0.68 19.61
C ASP A 466 17.12 -0.50 18.72
N ASN A 467 16.27 -1.52 18.67
CA ASN A 467 16.48 -2.69 17.82
C ASN A 467 16.30 -2.35 16.34
N THR A 468 17.07 -3.03 15.48
CA THR A 468 16.95 -2.93 14.02
C THR A 468 15.65 -3.58 13.54
N GLN A 469 15.41 -4.84 13.93
CA GLN A 469 14.14 -5.52 13.71
C GLN A 469 13.19 -5.20 14.84
N ARG A 470 12.00 -4.70 14.52
CA ARG A 470 11.03 -4.27 15.51
C ARG A 470 9.68 -4.98 15.34
N THR A 471 9.73 -6.30 15.22
CA THR A 471 8.56 -7.19 15.10
C THR A 471 8.27 -7.87 16.43
N TYR A 472 7.66 -7.14 17.38
CA TYR A 472 7.44 -7.63 18.75
C TYR A 472 5.99 -7.57 19.23
N SER A 473 5.07 -6.89 18.50
CA SER A 473 3.68 -6.76 18.91
C SER A 473 2.80 -7.95 18.44
N HIS A 474 1.53 -7.94 18.85
CA HIS A 474 0.50 -8.88 18.40
C HIS A 474 -0.38 -8.31 17.27
N GLY A 475 0.15 -7.34 16.52
CA GLY A 475 -0.53 -6.71 15.41
C GLY A 475 -0.68 -5.18 15.55
N CYS A 476 -0.92 -4.67 16.76
CA CYS A 476 -0.97 -3.22 17.01
C CYS A 476 0.38 -2.55 16.81
N VAL A 477 0.39 -1.25 16.57
CA VAL A 477 1.59 -0.46 16.25
C VAL A 477 2.00 0.37 17.47
N ARG A 478 3.18 0.08 18.05
CA ARG A 478 3.76 0.88 19.13
C ARG A 478 4.52 2.05 18.54
N VAL A 479 4.38 3.23 19.13
CA VAL A 479 4.95 4.49 18.65
C VAL A 479 6.03 4.96 19.62
N GLN A 480 7.21 5.37 19.11
CA GLN A 480 8.35 5.81 19.95
C GLN A 480 8.07 7.14 20.65
N TYR A 481 7.56 8.13 19.89
CA TYR A 481 7.23 9.49 20.38
C TYR A 481 5.72 9.74 20.26
N PRO A 482 4.90 9.10 21.12
CA PRO A 482 3.45 9.18 21.01
C PRO A 482 2.89 10.52 21.47
N ASP A 483 3.56 11.22 22.40
CA ASP A 483 3.30 12.60 22.84
C ASP A 483 3.37 13.57 21.66
N SER A 484 4.46 13.50 20.91
CA SER A 484 4.67 14.32 19.73
C SER A 484 3.65 14.02 18.63
N LEU A 485 3.30 12.72 18.41
CA LEU A 485 2.25 12.35 17.48
C LEU A 485 0.89 12.91 17.93
N ALA A 486 0.54 12.77 19.21
CA ALA A 486 -0.71 13.30 19.76
C ALA A 486 -0.79 14.83 19.58
N TYR A 487 0.30 15.54 19.87
CA TYR A 487 0.37 16.98 19.63
C TYR A 487 0.14 17.33 18.15
N GLN A 488 0.83 16.66 17.23
CA GLN A 488 0.66 16.95 15.80
C GLN A 488 -0.79 16.74 15.33
N LEU A 489 -1.47 15.74 15.86
CA LEU A 489 -2.86 15.42 15.50
C LEU A 489 -3.88 16.37 16.15
N LEU A 490 -3.56 16.94 17.32
CA LEU A 490 -4.50 17.75 18.09
C LEU A 490 -4.24 19.26 18.01
N LYS A 491 -3.10 19.72 17.52
CA LYS A 491 -2.68 21.15 17.51
C LYS A 491 -3.65 22.09 16.78
N HIS A 492 -4.48 21.56 15.86
CA HIS A 492 -5.52 22.33 15.17
C HIS A 492 -6.88 22.24 15.86
N THR A 493 -6.98 21.44 16.93
CA THR A 493 -8.15 21.39 17.81
C THR A 493 -8.01 22.51 18.87
N ALA A 494 -9.08 23.26 19.13
CA ALA A 494 -9.02 24.40 20.06
C ALA A 494 -8.42 23.99 21.42
N GLU A 495 -7.54 24.84 21.94
CA GLU A 495 -6.87 24.71 23.25
C GLU A 495 -5.80 23.59 23.38
N TRP A 496 -5.47 22.81 22.35
CA TRP A 496 -4.45 21.78 22.43
C TRP A 496 -3.07 22.33 22.05
N ASN A 497 -2.15 22.27 23.01
CA ASN A 497 -0.71 22.53 22.84
C ASN A 497 0.09 21.35 23.40
N TYR A 498 1.41 21.39 23.25
CA TYR A 498 2.27 20.29 23.69
C TYR A 498 2.21 20.05 25.21
N GLN A 499 2.13 21.12 26.01
CA GLN A 499 2.01 21.00 27.47
C GLN A 499 0.69 20.31 27.85
N LYS A 500 -0.43 20.67 27.26
CA LYS A 500 -1.73 20.04 27.53
C LYS A 500 -1.76 18.54 27.15
N VAL A 501 -1.04 18.16 26.08
CA VAL A 501 -0.85 16.75 25.73
C VAL A 501 -0.10 16.01 26.83
N ASN A 502 1.02 16.56 27.32
CA ASN A 502 1.79 15.96 28.41
C ASN A 502 0.98 15.88 29.71
N ASP A 503 0.26 16.93 30.08
CA ASP A 503 -0.60 16.93 31.27
C ASP A 503 -1.68 15.87 31.15
N ALA A 504 -2.31 15.72 29.98
CA ALA A 504 -3.32 14.68 29.73
C ALA A 504 -2.74 13.26 29.81
N MET A 505 -1.49 13.05 29.41
CA MET A 505 -0.80 11.77 29.52
C MET A 505 -0.42 11.45 30.97
N GLN A 506 0.11 12.42 31.73
CA GLN A 506 0.72 12.18 33.05
C GLN A 506 -0.31 12.24 34.20
N THR A 507 -1.09 13.30 34.26
CA THR A 507 -1.98 13.66 35.38
C THR A 507 -3.43 13.82 34.97
N GLY A 508 -3.73 13.64 33.69
CA GLY A 508 -5.06 13.83 33.12
C GLY A 508 -6.07 12.77 33.57
N ARG A 509 -7.32 13.00 33.19
CA ARG A 509 -8.41 12.05 33.44
C ARG A 509 -8.18 10.75 32.69
N ASP A 510 -8.42 9.62 33.36
CA ASP A 510 -8.36 8.28 32.76
C ASP A 510 -9.40 8.15 31.61
N GLN A 511 -8.99 7.46 30.53
CA GLN A 511 -9.79 7.23 29.34
C GLN A 511 -10.34 8.52 28.69
N TYR A 512 -9.56 9.62 28.77
CA TYR A 512 -9.96 10.89 28.17
C TYR A 512 -9.81 10.87 26.65
N ARG A 513 -10.93 11.00 25.95
CA ARG A 513 -11.01 10.91 24.49
C ARG A 513 -11.12 12.27 23.84
N VAL A 514 -10.31 12.51 22.82
CA VAL A 514 -10.28 13.73 22.03
C VAL A 514 -10.35 13.38 20.54
N HIS A 515 -11.31 13.98 19.85
CA HIS A 515 -11.46 13.83 18.42
C HIS A 515 -10.62 14.91 17.71
N PRO A 516 -9.66 14.56 16.85
CA PRO A 516 -8.99 15.53 16.00
C PRO A 516 -9.97 16.20 15.04
N LYS A 517 -9.69 17.47 14.72
CA LYS A 517 -10.49 18.21 13.73
C LYS A 517 -10.01 17.94 12.32
#